data_46eabc0f2de9267e0976457b808beeba
#
_entry.id   46eabc0f2de9267e0976457b808beeba
#
_cell.length_a   1.000
_cell.length_b   1.000
_cell.length_c   1.000
_cell.angle_alpha   90.00
_cell.angle_beta   90.00
_cell.angle_gamma   90.00
#
_symmetry.space_group_name_H-M   'P 1'
#
loop_
_entity.id
_entity.type
_entity.pdbx_description
1 polymer ?
#
loop_
_entity_poly.entity_id
_entity_poly.type
_entity_poly.pdbx_seq_one_letter_code
_entity_poly.pdbx_strand_id
1 'polypeptide(L)'
;GQRKHEGGTDMNGIGIGIISLLVYIAAILVINMVLKRKMAEAMMWSFLIILAMGGIFAGQNVFTLAQTGIKAAAKQEVVYASMAFVFMAFMMDKTGVIGRLVEILNSVLGRLPGGSGYVSTIASALFGMVSGSGSGNASAVGSITIPWMKQSGWSTERATTIVAGNAGLGMIFPPSSSMLLLLGMEAIAAELESNTLYVGLMCT
;
A
#
# COMPACT_ATOMS: atom_id res chain seq x y z
N GLY A 1 -27.94 -10.37 -40.69
CA GLY A 1 -28.85 -10.72 -39.60
C GLY A 1 -28.15 -11.41 -38.45
N GLN A 2 -27.08 -10.87 -37.89
CA GLN A 2 -26.46 -11.36 -36.64
C GLN A 2 -25.74 -10.20 -35.93
N ARG A 3 -26.51 -9.25 -35.42
CA ARG A 3 -25.98 -8.21 -34.49
C ARG A 3 -27.09 -7.81 -33.52
N LYS A 4 -27.60 -8.72 -32.74
CA LYS A 4 -28.67 -8.37 -31.76
C LYS A 4 -28.67 -9.18 -30.46
N HIS A 5 -27.52 -9.82 -30.09
CA HIS A 5 -27.50 -10.60 -28.83
C HIS A 5 -26.32 -10.29 -27.90
N GLU A 6 -25.48 -9.30 -28.17
CA GLU A 6 -24.32 -8.97 -27.31
C GLU A 6 -24.60 -7.86 -26.26
N GLY A 7 -25.71 -7.13 -26.36
CA GLY A 7 -25.97 -6.00 -25.45
C GLY A 7 -26.64 -6.34 -24.12
N GLY A 8 -27.10 -7.56 -23.91
CA GLY A 8 -27.87 -7.92 -22.71
C GLY A 8 -27.05 -8.63 -21.60
N THR A 9 -25.94 -9.25 -21.96
CA THR A 9 -25.09 -9.99 -21.02
C THR A 9 -24.09 -9.11 -20.30
N ASP A 10 -23.64 -8.03 -20.95
CA ASP A 10 -22.62 -7.13 -20.37
C ASP A 10 -23.16 -6.25 -19.25
N MET A 11 -24.40 -5.76 -19.36
CA MET A 11 -25.02 -4.93 -18.32
C MET A 11 -25.32 -5.72 -17.04
N ASN A 12 -25.70 -6.98 -17.13
CA ASN A 12 -25.90 -7.84 -15.96
C ASN A 12 -24.56 -8.22 -15.32
N GLY A 13 -23.53 -8.45 -16.11
CA GLY A 13 -22.17 -8.75 -15.62
C GLY A 13 -21.54 -7.57 -14.89
N ILE A 14 -21.69 -6.36 -15.43
CA ILE A 14 -21.22 -5.12 -14.78
C ILE A 14 -21.98 -4.87 -13.48
N GLY A 15 -23.30 -5.07 -13.46
CA GLY A 15 -24.13 -4.92 -12.25
C GLY A 15 -23.73 -5.88 -11.13
N ILE A 16 -23.51 -7.15 -11.45
CA ILE A 16 -23.05 -8.16 -10.49
C ILE A 16 -21.64 -7.84 -9.98
N GLY A 17 -20.73 -7.36 -10.85
CA GLY A 17 -19.39 -6.94 -10.47
C GLY A 17 -19.39 -5.77 -9.48
N ILE A 18 -20.21 -4.74 -9.72
CA ILE A 18 -20.36 -3.59 -8.82
C ILE A 18 -20.95 -4.02 -7.47
N ILE A 19 -21.99 -4.86 -7.49
CA ILE A 19 -22.62 -5.35 -6.26
C ILE A 19 -21.62 -6.18 -5.44
N SER A 20 -20.87 -7.07 -6.07
CA SER A 20 -19.85 -7.87 -5.36
C SER A 20 -18.74 -7.00 -4.76
N LEU A 21 -18.32 -5.95 -5.45
CA LEU A 21 -17.34 -4.99 -4.94
C LEU A 21 -17.89 -4.21 -3.73
N LEU A 22 -19.12 -3.73 -3.80
CA LEU A 22 -19.77 -3.04 -2.68
C LEU A 22 -19.93 -3.96 -1.46
N VAL A 23 -20.34 -5.21 -1.68
CA VAL A 23 -20.45 -6.23 -0.62
C VAL A 23 -19.07 -6.51 -0.01
N TYR A 24 -18.00 -6.56 -0.81
CA TYR A 24 -16.64 -6.75 -0.32
C TYR A 24 -16.19 -5.62 0.61
N ILE A 25 -16.39 -4.39 0.17
CA ILE A 25 -16.04 -3.21 0.97
C ILE A 25 -16.89 -3.17 2.26
N ALA A 26 -18.18 -3.40 2.16
CA ALA A 26 -19.07 -3.45 3.32
C ALA A 26 -18.67 -4.56 4.30
N ALA A 27 -18.34 -5.76 3.82
CA ALA A 27 -17.90 -6.88 4.64
C ALA A 27 -16.59 -6.54 5.38
N ILE A 28 -15.60 -5.93 4.70
CA ILE A 28 -14.35 -5.49 5.34
C ILE A 28 -14.65 -4.49 6.46
N LEU A 29 -15.48 -3.48 6.18
CA LEU A 29 -15.81 -2.45 7.17
C LEU A 29 -16.55 -3.04 8.37
N VAL A 30 -17.54 -3.91 8.16
CA VAL A 30 -18.29 -4.57 9.22
C VAL A 30 -17.37 -5.45 10.07
N ILE A 31 -16.55 -6.29 9.45
CA ILE A 31 -15.63 -7.19 10.18
C ILE A 31 -14.60 -6.40 10.97
N ASN A 32 -14.07 -5.31 10.39
CA ASN A 32 -13.09 -4.48 11.06
C ASN A 32 -13.70 -3.69 12.22
N MET A 33 -14.88 -3.05 12.02
CA MET A 33 -15.52 -2.20 13.04
C MET A 33 -16.20 -3.01 14.14
N VAL A 34 -16.91 -4.10 13.78
CA VAL A 34 -17.70 -4.88 14.73
C VAL A 34 -16.85 -5.92 15.46
N LEU A 35 -16.05 -6.69 14.72
CA LEU A 35 -15.20 -7.74 15.32
C LEU A 35 -13.82 -7.22 15.76
N LYS A 36 -13.49 -5.96 15.48
CA LYS A 36 -12.18 -5.34 15.82
C LYS A 36 -10.99 -6.21 15.43
N ARG A 37 -11.13 -6.95 14.33
CA ARG A 37 -10.09 -7.85 13.83
C ARG A 37 -9.05 -7.09 12.99
N LYS A 38 -7.85 -7.66 12.86
CA LYS A 38 -6.80 -7.09 12.01
C LYS A 38 -7.27 -7.00 10.56
N MET A 39 -6.87 -5.95 9.86
CA MET A 39 -7.26 -5.68 8.48
C MET A 39 -7.04 -6.88 7.55
N ALA A 40 -5.91 -7.59 7.71
CA ALA A 40 -5.61 -8.80 6.93
C ALA A 40 -6.63 -9.94 7.14
N GLU A 41 -7.07 -10.15 8.39
CA GLU A 41 -8.12 -11.13 8.71
C GLU A 41 -9.47 -10.71 8.10
N ALA A 42 -9.80 -9.42 8.19
CA ALA A 42 -11.03 -8.88 7.61
C ALA A 42 -11.07 -9.09 6.09
N MET A 43 -9.97 -8.83 5.39
CA MET A 43 -9.86 -9.06 3.94
C MET A 43 -10.00 -10.55 3.57
N MET A 44 -9.39 -11.44 4.34
CA MET A 44 -9.49 -12.89 4.11
C MET A 44 -10.92 -13.39 4.29
N TRP A 45 -11.61 -12.99 5.36
CA TRP A 45 -13.01 -13.36 5.60
C TRP A 45 -13.94 -12.78 4.54
N SER A 46 -13.73 -11.53 4.13
CA SER A 46 -14.52 -10.88 3.08
C SER A 46 -14.35 -11.59 1.73
N PHE A 47 -13.15 -12.06 1.41
CA PHE A 47 -12.90 -12.87 0.23
C PHE A 47 -13.66 -14.19 0.26
N LEU A 48 -13.71 -14.88 1.40
CA LEU A 48 -14.51 -16.11 1.57
C LEU A 48 -16.01 -15.86 1.41
N ILE A 49 -16.51 -14.73 1.93
CA ILE A 49 -17.92 -14.35 1.78
C ILE A 49 -18.27 -14.15 0.31
N ILE A 50 -17.42 -13.46 -0.46
CA ILE A 50 -17.65 -13.26 -1.89
C ILE A 50 -17.58 -14.56 -2.68
N LEU A 51 -16.65 -15.44 -2.35
CA LEU A 51 -16.58 -16.76 -2.97
C LEU A 51 -17.87 -17.55 -2.72
N ALA A 52 -18.39 -17.53 -1.50
CA ALA A 52 -19.65 -18.18 -1.16
C ALA A 52 -20.84 -17.56 -1.91
N MET A 53 -20.91 -16.23 -1.97
CA MET A 53 -21.93 -15.52 -2.75
C MET A 53 -21.84 -15.84 -4.24
N GLY A 54 -20.67 -15.82 -4.84
CA GLY A 54 -20.47 -16.16 -6.25
C GLY A 54 -20.90 -17.59 -6.57
N GLY A 55 -20.65 -18.53 -5.65
CA GLY A 55 -21.13 -19.91 -5.78
C GLY A 55 -22.67 -20.03 -5.75
N ILE A 56 -23.31 -19.26 -4.86
CA ILE A 56 -24.78 -19.31 -4.69
C ILE A 56 -25.50 -18.58 -5.84
N PHE A 57 -25.04 -17.36 -6.19
CA PHE A 57 -25.71 -16.51 -7.17
C PHE A 57 -25.33 -16.82 -8.64
N ALA A 58 -24.10 -17.23 -8.89
CA ALA A 58 -23.62 -17.54 -10.24
C ALA A 58 -23.75 -19.03 -10.60
N GLY A 59 -24.18 -19.89 -9.68
CA GLY A 59 -24.32 -21.34 -9.91
C GLY A 59 -22.98 -22.03 -10.28
N GLN A 60 -21.87 -21.38 -10.04
CA GLN A 60 -20.53 -21.92 -10.34
C GLN A 60 -19.97 -22.64 -9.09
N ASN A 61 -19.19 -23.67 -9.33
CA ASN A 61 -18.50 -24.34 -8.24
C ASN A 61 -17.51 -23.35 -7.55
N VAL A 62 -17.75 -23.11 -6.26
CA VAL A 62 -16.91 -22.21 -5.42
C VAL A 62 -15.42 -22.54 -5.55
N PHE A 63 -15.10 -23.83 -5.67
CA PHE A 63 -13.73 -24.31 -5.84
C PHE A 63 -13.11 -23.84 -7.17
N THR A 64 -13.87 -23.91 -8.27
CA THR A 64 -13.42 -23.46 -9.60
C THR A 64 -13.22 -21.95 -9.62
N LEU A 65 -14.11 -21.20 -8.97
CA LEU A 65 -14.04 -19.74 -8.86
C LEU A 65 -12.80 -19.33 -8.05
N ALA A 66 -12.56 -20.00 -6.91
CA ALA A 66 -11.36 -19.77 -6.09
C ALA A 66 -10.08 -20.09 -6.87
N GLN A 67 -10.04 -21.21 -7.56
CA GLN A 67 -8.88 -21.62 -8.34
C GLN A 67 -8.59 -20.66 -9.49
N THR A 68 -9.61 -20.17 -10.16
CA THR A 68 -9.46 -19.18 -11.25
C THR A 68 -8.96 -17.83 -10.69
N GLY A 69 -9.52 -17.36 -9.57
CA GLY A 69 -9.10 -16.13 -8.90
C GLY A 69 -7.65 -16.20 -8.41
N ILE A 70 -7.26 -17.30 -7.77
CA ILE A 70 -5.87 -17.50 -7.32
C ILE A 70 -4.90 -17.57 -8.51
N LYS A 71 -5.26 -18.28 -9.58
CA LYS A 71 -4.44 -18.35 -10.80
C LYS A 71 -4.32 -16.99 -11.49
N ALA A 72 -5.40 -16.22 -11.54
CA ALA A 72 -5.38 -14.86 -12.08
C ALA A 72 -4.49 -13.95 -11.24
N ALA A 73 -4.63 -13.95 -9.91
CA ALA A 73 -3.79 -13.19 -9.00
C ALA A 73 -2.30 -13.59 -9.11
N ALA A 74 -2.02 -14.89 -9.21
CA ALA A 74 -0.66 -15.41 -9.35
C ALA A 74 0.01 -15.08 -10.72
N LYS A 75 -0.72 -14.62 -11.71
CA LYS A 75 -0.18 -14.15 -12.99
C LYS A 75 0.15 -12.66 -12.99
N GLN A 76 -0.33 -11.92 -11.99
CA GLN A 76 -0.10 -10.48 -11.91
C GLN A 76 1.31 -10.18 -11.39
N GLU A 77 2.12 -9.52 -12.19
CA GLU A 77 3.49 -9.10 -11.82
C GLU A 77 3.50 -8.22 -10.58
N VAL A 78 2.45 -7.42 -10.38
CA VAL A 78 2.26 -6.53 -9.23
C VAL A 78 2.23 -7.30 -7.90
N VAL A 79 1.68 -8.52 -7.87
CA VAL A 79 1.65 -9.36 -6.67
C VAL A 79 3.06 -9.75 -6.25
N TYR A 80 3.89 -10.18 -7.20
CA TYR A 80 5.29 -10.52 -6.92
C TYR A 80 6.11 -9.31 -6.50
N ALA A 81 5.93 -8.19 -7.19
CA ALA A 81 6.59 -6.94 -6.83
C ALA A 81 6.21 -6.50 -5.40
N SER A 82 4.93 -6.53 -5.06
CA SER A 82 4.45 -6.19 -3.71
C SER A 82 5.05 -7.10 -2.64
N MET A 83 5.09 -8.41 -2.88
CA MET A 83 5.71 -9.37 -1.96
C MET A 83 7.19 -9.09 -1.76
N ALA A 84 7.92 -8.82 -2.85
CA ALA A 84 9.34 -8.48 -2.79
C ALA A 84 9.60 -7.18 -2.00
N PHE A 85 8.79 -6.14 -2.20
CA PHE A 85 8.90 -4.88 -1.45
C PHE A 85 8.60 -5.07 0.04
N VAL A 86 7.53 -5.80 0.39
CA VAL A 86 7.19 -6.09 1.79
C VAL A 86 8.31 -6.90 2.46
N PHE A 87 8.85 -7.89 1.76
CA PHE A 87 9.97 -8.68 2.26
C PHE A 87 11.22 -7.81 2.46
N MET A 88 11.55 -6.96 1.49
CA MET A 88 12.68 -6.04 1.58
C MET A 88 12.51 -5.05 2.76
N ALA A 89 11.34 -4.46 2.92
CA ALA A 89 11.04 -3.56 4.03
C ALA A 89 11.19 -4.27 5.39
N PHE A 90 10.69 -5.50 5.50
CA PHE A 90 10.83 -6.31 6.70
C PHE A 90 12.30 -6.65 7.00
N MET A 91 13.08 -6.99 5.98
CA MET A 91 14.51 -7.26 6.14
C MET A 91 15.26 -6.01 6.58
N MET A 92 14.98 -4.84 6.00
CA MET A 92 15.59 -3.56 6.41
C MET A 92 15.29 -3.22 7.86
N ASP A 93 14.05 -3.46 8.30
CA ASP A 93 13.64 -3.24 9.70
C ASP A 93 14.40 -4.19 10.65
N LYS A 94 14.45 -5.49 10.35
CA LYS A 94 15.07 -6.51 11.21
C LYS A 94 16.60 -6.47 11.22
N THR A 95 17.21 -6.07 10.14
CA THR A 95 18.69 -5.99 10.03
C THR A 95 19.27 -4.70 10.60
N GLY A 96 18.42 -3.74 11.02
CA GLY A 96 18.87 -2.46 11.54
C GLY A 96 19.46 -1.52 10.48
N VAL A 97 19.24 -1.81 9.21
CA VAL A 97 19.69 -0.95 8.08
C VAL A 97 19.13 0.45 8.21
N ILE A 98 17.89 0.60 8.72
CA ILE A 98 17.25 1.91 8.95
C ILE A 98 18.10 2.74 9.92
N GLY A 99 18.56 2.15 11.02
CA GLY A 99 19.44 2.84 11.98
C GLY A 99 20.74 3.30 11.34
N ARG A 100 21.38 2.44 10.55
CA ARG A 100 22.60 2.80 9.81
C ARG A 100 22.37 3.92 8.80
N LEU A 101 21.23 3.89 8.11
CA LEU A 101 20.85 4.96 7.19
C LEU A 101 20.72 6.30 7.93
N VAL A 102 20.05 6.31 9.08
CA VAL A 102 19.90 7.50 9.92
C VAL A 102 21.29 8.00 10.40
N GLU A 103 22.19 7.11 10.80
CA GLU A 103 23.56 7.46 11.20
C GLU A 103 24.35 8.13 10.04
N ILE A 104 24.27 7.57 8.84
CA ILE A 104 24.91 8.13 7.65
C ILE A 104 24.34 9.51 7.34
N LEU A 105 23.03 9.65 7.31
CA LEU A 105 22.36 10.93 7.07
C LEU A 105 22.73 11.95 8.14
N ASN A 106 22.84 11.53 9.40
CA ASN A 106 23.25 12.39 10.50
C ASN A 106 24.69 12.90 10.34
N SER A 107 25.60 12.08 9.83
CA SER A 107 26.98 12.48 9.61
C SER A 107 27.09 13.64 8.61
N VAL A 108 26.17 13.70 7.64
CA VAL A 108 26.14 14.71 6.58
C VAL A 108 25.29 15.92 6.99
N LEU A 109 24.09 15.70 7.46
CA LEU A 109 23.07 16.73 7.69
C LEU A 109 22.92 17.14 9.15
N GLY A 110 23.42 16.35 10.09
CA GLY A 110 23.26 16.59 11.53
C GLY A 110 23.91 17.88 12.03
N ARG A 111 24.87 18.43 11.27
CA ARG A 111 25.54 19.72 11.58
C ARG A 111 24.71 20.95 11.21
N LEU A 112 23.66 20.78 10.43
CA LEU A 112 22.79 21.87 10.03
C LEU A 112 21.85 22.26 11.19
N PRO A 113 21.45 23.54 11.31
CA PRO A 113 20.45 23.93 12.27
C PRO A 113 19.12 23.19 11.95
N GLY A 114 18.60 22.44 12.93
CA GLY A 114 17.46 21.56 12.69
C GLY A 114 17.76 20.24 11.97
N GLY A 115 19.04 19.88 11.87
CA GLY A 115 19.53 18.70 11.12
C GLY A 115 18.82 17.40 11.44
N SER A 116 18.44 17.17 12.70
CA SER A 116 17.70 15.98 13.10
C SER A 116 16.29 15.87 12.43
N GLY A 117 15.65 17.02 12.17
CA GLY A 117 14.39 17.05 11.42
C GLY A 117 14.60 16.68 9.95
N TYR A 118 15.62 17.25 9.29
CA TYR A 118 15.94 16.91 7.90
C TYR A 118 16.31 15.43 7.74
N VAL A 119 17.12 14.90 8.65
CA VAL A 119 17.48 13.47 8.63
C VAL A 119 16.25 12.59 8.78
N SER A 120 15.33 12.93 9.69
CA SER A 120 14.07 12.21 9.84
C SER A 120 13.24 12.23 8.57
N THR A 121 13.16 13.39 7.89
CA THR A 121 12.39 13.53 6.64
C THR A 121 12.99 12.70 5.51
N ILE A 122 14.29 12.79 5.29
CA ILE A 122 14.97 12.05 4.22
C ILE A 122 14.97 10.54 4.52
N ALA A 123 15.21 10.13 5.77
CA ALA A 123 15.10 8.73 6.17
C ALA A 123 13.70 8.18 5.93
N SER A 124 12.65 8.96 6.27
CA SER A 124 11.26 8.60 6.01
C SER A 124 10.95 8.48 4.51
N ALA A 125 11.47 9.38 3.68
CA ALA A 125 11.32 9.27 2.23
C ALA A 125 11.96 7.98 1.70
N LEU A 126 13.22 7.73 2.05
CA LEU A 126 13.97 6.56 1.57
C LEU A 126 13.39 5.22 2.06
N PHE A 127 13.06 5.12 3.35
CA PHE A 127 12.44 3.90 3.87
C PHE A 127 11.01 3.72 3.34
N GLY A 128 10.27 4.81 3.24
CA GLY A 128 8.89 4.79 2.76
C GLY A 128 8.76 4.36 1.31
N MET A 129 9.74 4.69 0.43
CA MET A 129 9.83 4.20 -0.95
C MET A 129 9.75 2.67 -1.00
N VAL A 130 10.47 2.01 -0.09
CA VAL A 130 10.53 0.55 -0.03
C VAL A 130 9.30 -0.03 0.65
N SER A 131 8.90 0.54 1.80
CA SER A 131 7.79 0.01 2.60
C SER A 131 6.41 0.26 1.96
N GLY A 132 6.24 1.37 1.27
CA GLY A 132 4.95 1.82 0.71
C GLY A 132 3.84 2.02 1.75
N SER A 133 4.18 1.99 3.04
CA SER A 133 3.24 2.06 4.16
C SER A 133 3.55 3.25 5.04
N GLY A 134 2.61 4.20 5.11
CA GLY A 134 2.76 5.38 5.96
C GLY A 134 2.90 5.03 7.46
N SER A 135 2.07 4.13 7.97
CA SER A 135 2.15 3.68 9.36
C SER A 135 3.41 2.88 9.67
N GLY A 136 3.84 2.02 8.73
CA GLY A 136 5.10 1.29 8.82
C GLY A 136 6.30 2.23 8.83
N ASN A 137 6.29 3.23 7.96
CA ASN A 137 7.31 4.28 7.89
C ASN A 137 7.40 5.08 9.20
N ALA A 138 6.26 5.60 9.70
CA ALA A 138 6.21 6.32 10.95
C ALA A 138 6.71 5.50 12.15
N SER A 139 6.36 4.22 12.20
CA SER A 139 6.81 3.31 13.27
C SER A 139 8.31 3.03 13.20
N ALA A 140 8.81 2.65 12.03
CA ALA A 140 10.20 2.24 11.85
C ALA A 140 11.16 3.42 12.00
N VAL A 141 10.96 4.51 11.25
CA VAL A 141 11.82 5.69 11.30
C VAL A 141 11.60 6.48 12.58
N GLY A 142 10.34 6.62 13.02
CA GLY A 142 9.99 7.37 14.22
C GLY A 142 10.57 6.78 15.49
N SER A 143 10.65 5.45 15.59
CA SER A 143 11.24 4.78 16.76
C SER A 143 12.71 5.17 17.00
N ILE A 144 13.42 5.51 15.94
CA ILE A 144 14.83 5.92 15.96
C ILE A 144 14.96 7.44 16.04
N THR A 145 14.22 8.16 15.22
CA THR A 145 14.43 9.60 15.05
C THR A 145 13.77 10.46 16.13
N ILE A 146 12.63 10.04 16.70
CA ILE A 146 11.98 10.79 17.80
C ILE A 146 12.89 10.90 19.03
N PRO A 147 13.44 9.80 19.59
CA PRO A 147 14.35 9.90 20.72
C PRO A 147 15.58 10.77 20.42
N TRP A 148 16.10 10.67 19.21
CA TRP A 148 17.25 11.45 18.80
C TRP A 148 16.93 12.95 18.63
N MET A 149 15.80 13.31 18.02
CA MET A 149 15.34 14.69 17.95
C MET A 149 15.16 15.31 19.36
N LYS A 150 14.63 14.53 20.31
CA LYS A 150 14.50 14.97 21.71
C LYS A 150 15.87 15.25 22.34
N GLN A 151 16.86 14.40 22.12
CA GLN A 151 18.23 14.64 22.58
C GLN A 151 18.86 15.88 21.94
N SER A 152 18.43 16.24 20.72
CA SER A 152 18.84 17.45 20.02
C SER A 152 18.05 18.70 20.42
N GLY A 153 17.26 18.65 21.49
CA GLY A 153 16.53 19.79 22.04
C GLY A 153 15.13 20.02 21.47
N TRP A 154 14.57 19.08 20.68
CA TRP A 154 13.22 19.19 20.16
C TRP A 154 12.18 18.78 21.22
N SER A 155 11.05 19.48 21.25
CA SER A 155 9.91 19.04 22.07
C SER A 155 9.32 17.74 21.49
N THR A 156 8.78 16.89 22.35
CA THR A 156 8.15 15.62 21.94
C THR A 156 7.04 15.85 20.90
N GLU A 157 6.25 16.91 21.08
CA GLU A 157 5.17 17.26 20.17
C GLU A 157 5.68 17.59 18.76
N ARG A 158 6.73 18.42 18.65
CA ARG A 158 7.32 18.77 17.35
C ARG A 158 7.95 17.56 16.68
N ALA A 159 8.67 16.73 17.42
CA ALA A 159 9.30 15.53 16.87
C ALA A 159 8.24 14.54 16.34
N THR A 160 7.17 14.31 17.09
CA THR A 160 6.07 13.41 16.66
C THR A 160 5.29 13.99 15.48
N THR A 161 5.08 15.31 15.45
CA THR A 161 4.39 15.97 14.32
C THR A 161 5.19 15.84 13.03
N ILE A 162 6.51 16.01 13.08
CA ILE A 162 7.36 15.81 11.88
C ILE A 162 7.29 14.38 11.41
N VAL A 163 7.42 13.40 12.29
CA VAL A 163 7.35 11.98 11.90
C VAL A 163 5.98 11.63 11.33
N ALA A 164 4.90 12.12 11.93
CA ALA A 164 3.54 11.91 11.43
C ALA A 164 3.32 12.56 10.06
N GLY A 165 3.82 13.79 9.87
CA GLY A 165 3.77 14.48 8.57
C GLY A 165 4.57 13.76 7.48
N ASN A 166 5.73 13.25 7.84
CA ASN A 166 6.62 12.51 6.93
C ASN A 166 6.11 11.11 6.59
N ALA A 167 5.14 10.57 7.34
CA ALA A 167 4.61 9.22 7.11
C ALA A 167 4.11 9.01 5.68
N GLY A 168 3.49 10.04 5.08
CA GLY A 168 2.98 10.02 3.71
C GLY A 168 4.04 10.10 2.62
N LEU A 169 5.22 10.64 2.92
CA LEU A 169 6.28 10.87 1.90
C LEU A 169 6.69 9.58 1.19
N GLY A 170 6.73 8.47 1.90
CA GLY A 170 7.14 7.20 1.33
C GLY A 170 6.19 6.64 0.28
N MET A 171 4.91 7.01 0.32
CA MET A 171 3.94 6.59 -0.70
C MET A 171 4.05 7.42 -1.97
N ILE A 172 4.52 8.67 -1.85
CA ILE A 172 4.61 9.64 -2.94
C ILE A 172 5.98 9.56 -3.62
N PHE A 173 7.04 9.33 -2.84
CA PHE A 173 8.42 9.36 -3.36
C PHE A 173 8.71 8.15 -4.26
N PRO A 174 9.05 8.35 -5.55
CA PRO A 174 9.31 7.25 -6.48
C PRO A 174 10.69 6.60 -6.27
N PRO A 175 10.82 5.30 -6.54
CA PRO A 175 9.79 4.32 -6.87
C PRO A 175 9.09 3.77 -5.61
N SER A 176 7.80 4.01 -5.42
CA SER A 176 7.06 3.45 -4.29
C SER A 176 6.29 2.19 -4.67
N SER A 177 6.12 1.28 -3.72
CA SER A 177 5.30 0.07 -3.92
C SER A 177 3.85 0.42 -4.25
N SER A 178 3.31 1.50 -3.67
CA SER A 178 1.96 2.00 -3.97
C SER A 178 1.83 2.45 -5.42
N MET A 179 2.85 3.09 -5.96
CA MET A 179 2.89 3.53 -7.34
C MET A 179 2.99 2.36 -8.33
N LEU A 180 3.79 1.35 -8.00
CA LEU A 180 3.87 0.13 -8.81
C LEU A 180 2.53 -0.63 -8.82
N LEU A 181 1.79 -0.60 -7.70
CA LEU A 181 0.42 -1.14 -7.65
C LEU A 181 -0.51 -0.39 -8.59
N LEU A 182 -0.44 0.94 -8.66
CA LEU A 182 -1.23 1.75 -9.60
C LEU A 182 -0.86 1.45 -11.05
N LEU A 183 0.43 1.40 -11.38
CA LEU A 183 0.90 1.08 -12.73
C LEU A 183 0.57 -0.36 -13.15
N GLY A 184 0.39 -1.27 -12.22
CA GLY A 184 -0.04 -2.65 -12.50
C GLY A 184 -1.54 -2.80 -12.78
N MET A 185 -2.33 -1.74 -12.63
CA MET A 185 -3.74 -1.73 -13.03
C MET A 185 -3.83 -1.46 -14.53
N GLU A 186 -4.38 -2.41 -15.30
CA GLU A 186 -4.50 -2.31 -16.77
C GLU A 186 -5.17 -1.00 -17.24
N ALA A 187 -6.17 -0.53 -16.48
CA ALA A 187 -6.87 0.72 -16.79
C ALA A 187 -5.96 1.96 -16.70
N ILE A 188 -4.98 1.95 -15.82
CA ILE A 188 -4.05 3.08 -15.61
C ILE A 188 -2.83 2.93 -16.50
N ALA A 189 -2.32 1.71 -16.66
CA ALA A 189 -1.17 1.42 -17.51
C ALA A 189 -1.43 1.74 -19.01
N ALA A 190 -2.69 1.68 -19.44
CA ALA A 190 -3.09 2.03 -20.81
C ALA A 190 -3.13 3.55 -21.07
N GLU A 191 -3.39 4.36 -20.03
CA GLU A 191 -3.60 5.82 -20.15
C GLU A 191 -2.37 6.63 -19.71
N LEU A 192 -1.55 6.10 -18.80
CA LEU A 192 -0.43 6.81 -18.19
C LEU A 192 0.90 6.08 -18.42
N GLU A 193 1.80 6.72 -19.14
CA GLU A 193 3.21 6.30 -19.11
C GLU A 193 3.80 6.48 -17.70
N SER A 194 4.61 5.53 -17.27
CA SER A 194 5.30 5.57 -15.98
C SER A 194 6.05 6.89 -15.74
N ASN A 195 6.65 7.46 -16.78
CA ASN A 195 7.37 8.73 -16.69
C ASN A 195 6.46 9.91 -16.33
N THR A 196 5.25 9.97 -16.89
CA THR A 196 4.28 11.04 -16.60
C THR A 196 3.81 10.99 -15.16
N LEU A 197 3.61 9.78 -14.62
CA LEU A 197 3.24 9.58 -13.22
C LEU A 197 4.37 9.99 -12.26
N TYR A 198 5.63 9.65 -12.60
CA TYR A 198 6.82 10.06 -11.82
C TYR A 198 6.96 11.57 -11.76
N VAL A 199 6.82 12.25 -12.89
CA VAL A 199 6.89 13.72 -12.94
C VAL A 199 5.76 14.36 -12.16
N GLY A 200 4.54 13.86 -12.28
CA GLY A 200 3.39 14.36 -11.53
C GLY A 200 3.57 14.26 -10.01
N LEU A 201 4.11 13.16 -9.52
CA LEU A 201 4.37 12.95 -8.09
C LEU A 201 5.54 13.79 -7.55
N MET A 202 6.51 14.11 -8.39
CA MET A 202 7.63 14.99 -8.00
C MET A 202 7.24 16.47 -7.96
N CYS A 203 6.11 16.84 -8.57
CA CYS A 203 5.61 18.22 -8.61
C CYS A 203 4.61 18.55 -7.48
N THR A 204 4.22 17.57 -6.67
CA THR A 204 3.33 17.72 -5.50
C THR A 204 4.11 17.76 -4.20
#